data_5f2bd0d68fa55f7687e547cbd0779d75
#
_entry.id   5f2bd0d68fa55f7687e547cbd0779d75
#
_cell.length_a   1.000
_cell.length_b   1.000
_cell.length_c   1.000
_cell.angle_alpha   90.00
_cell.angle_beta   90.00
_cell.angle_gamma   90.00
#
_symmetry.space_group_name_H-M   'P 1'
#
loop_
_entity.id
_entity.type
_entity.pdbx_description
1 polymer ?
#
loop_
_entity_poly.entity_id
_entity_poly.type
_entity_poly.pdbx_seq_one_letter_code
_entity_poly.pdbx_strand_id
1 'polypeptide(L)'
;VTVYCCMTVSTPVSLPGAPAIGADVRETDDTFFHVFDFQFTDGKPYDEATFTAGRPVAVITESISRALFGSIQSVGKEFLLSHAPYRVVGVVKDVSTLADMAYGQVWIPFTSTNLSNDTWSDNHMGMMSVTLLAHDREDFDEIRAEAKRRMNEYNSILADQGYTLIDRNRPYDQETQSISFAANLEPDLKAA
;
A
#
# COMPACT_ATOMS: atom_id res chain seq x y z
N VAL A 1 -5.05 -11.77 2.24
CA VAL A 1 -3.70 -11.27 2.55
C VAL A 1 -3.31 -10.30 1.47
N THR A 2 -2.76 -9.14 1.81
CA THR A 2 -2.18 -8.20 0.85
C THR A 2 -0.74 -7.88 1.19
N VAL A 3 0.06 -7.67 0.16
CA VAL A 3 1.46 -7.24 0.23
C VAL A 3 1.59 -5.89 -0.49
N TYR A 4 2.19 -4.92 0.16
CA TYR A 4 2.31 -3.56 -0.40
C TYR A 4 3.55 -2.84 0.14
N CYS A 5 3.97 -1.78 -0.53
CA CYS A 5 5.05 -0.92 -0.02
C CYS A 5 4.62 -0.22 1.27
N CYS A 6 5.45 -0.30 2.32
CA CYS A 6 5.16 0.32 3.62
C CYS A 6 5.14 1.86 3.58
N MET A 7 5.71 2.46 2.55
CA MET A 7 5.76 3.91 2.37
C MET A 7 5.06 4.33 1.09
N THR A 8 4.53 5.54 1.08
CA THR A 8 4.18 6.26 -0.14
C THR A 8 5.39 7.09 -0.58
N VAL A 9 5.58 7.20 -1.89
CA VAL A 9 6.64 8.03 -2.46
C VAL A 9 6.00 9.15 -3.27
N SER A 10 6.34 10.39 -2.91
CA SER A 10 5.87 11.55 -3.70
C SER A 10 6.55 11.52 -5.07
N THR A 11 5.75 11.30 -6.10
CA THR A 11 6.21 11.06 -7.46
C THR A 11 5.53 12.04 -8.43
N PRO A 12 6.25 12.60 -9.41
CA PRO A 12 5.64 13.47 -10.40
C PRO A 12 4.72 12.70 -11.34
N VAL A 13 3.48 13.20 -11.49
CA VAL A 13 2.48 12.72 -12.45
C VAL A 13 2.12 13.85 -13.41
N SER A 14 1.94 13.54 -14.69
CA SER A 14 1.62 14.56 -15.71
C SER A 14 0.92 13.94 -16.92
N LEU A 15 0.30 14.80 -17.73
CA LEU A 15 0.00 14.46 -19.12
C LEU A 15 1.20 14.81 -20.02
N PRO A 16 1.33 14.16 -21.20
CA PRO A 16 2.37 14.53 -22.17
C PRO A 16 2.34 16.01 -22.49
N GLY A 17 3.46 16.70 -22.29
CA GLY A 17 3.57 18.14 -22.57
C GLY A 17 2.95 19.08 -21.54
N ALA A 18 2.37 18.56 -20.46
CA ALA A 18 1.80 19.36 -19.38
C ALA A 18 2.74 19.43 -18.16
N PRO A 19 2.61 20.47 -17.31
CA PRO A 19 3.32 20.52 -16.04
C PRO A 19 3.02 19.31 -15.17
N ALA A 20 4.04 18.82 -14.45
CA ALA A 20 3.88 17.75 -13.49
C ALA A 20 3.30 18.25 -12.16
N ILE A 21 2.50 17.42 -11.51
CA ILE A 21 2.04 17.60 -10.13
C ILE A 21 2.60 16.47 -9.28
N GLY A 22 2.85 16.72 -8.00
CA GLY A 22 3.24 15.67 -7.05
C GLY A 22 2.04 14.82 -6.66
N ALA A 23 2.23 13.51 -6.62
CA ALA A 23 1.24 12.57 -6.10
C ALA A 23 1.91 11.53 -5.21
N ASP A 24 1.25 11.16 -4.13
CA ASP A 24 1.70 10.09 -3.23
C ASP A 24 1.37 8.73 -3.83
N VAL A 25 2.39 8.04 -4.30
CA VAL A 25 2.29 6.75 -4.98
C VAL A 25 2.56 5.63 -3.99
N ARG A 26 1.69 4.62 -3.99
CA ARG A 26 1.87 3.36 -3.26
C ARG A 26 1.89 2.18 -4.23
N GLU A 27 2.84 1.31 -4.02
CA GLU A 27 2.96 0.07 -4.78
C GLU A 27 2.31 -1.08 -4.01
N THR A 28 1.40 -1.83 -4.66
CA THR A 28 0.57 -2.85 -4.01
C THR A 28 0.42 -4.10 -4.86
N ASP A 29 -0.11 -5.16 -4.26
CA ASP A 29 -0.66 -6.30 -5.00
C ASP A 29 -2.11 -6.05 -5.41
N ASP A 30 -2.72 -7.00 -6.09
CA ASP A 30 -4.11 -6.96 -6.57
C ASP A 30 -5.14 -7.12 -5.44
N THR A 31 -4.76 -7.74 -4.32
CA THR A 31 -5.65 -7.99 -3.18
C THR A 31 -5.80 -6.78 -2.25
N PHE A 32 -4.97 -5.76 -2.39
CA PHE A 32 -4.94 -4.56 -1.56
C PHE A 32 -6.31 -3.88 -1.44
N PHE A 33 -7.00 -3.72 -2.55
CA PHE A 33 -8.29 -3.03 -2.61
C PHE A 33 -9.44 -3.84 -1.98
N HIS A 34 -9.28 -5.15 -1.81
CA HIS A 34 -10.24 -6.00 -1.10
C HIS A 34 -10.02 -5.95 0.41
N VAL A 35 -8.76 -5.84 0.85
CA VAL A 35 -8.42 -5.78 2.28
C VAL A 35 -8.83 -4.45 2.90
N PHE A 36 -8.68 -3.34 2.16
CA PHE A 36 -8.94 -1.98 2.66
C PHE A 36 -10.27 -1.36 2.19
N ASP A 37 -11.11 -2.11 1.46
CA ASP A 37 -12.48 -1.75 1.06
C ASP A 37 -12.63 -0.35 0.44
N PHE A 38 -11.91 -0.11 -0.67
CA PHE A 38 -11.94 1.16 -1.38
C PHE A 38 -13.28 1.42 -2.08
N GLN A 39 -13.75 2.68 -2.05
CA GLN A 39 -14.94 3.11 -2.77
C GLN A 39 -14.58 3.56 -4.19
N PHE A 40 -14.79 2.69 -5.18
CA PHE A 40 -14.60 3.01 -6.58
C PHE A 40 -15.74 3.88 -7.11
N THR A 41 -15.41 4.95 -7.82
CA THR A 41 -16.34 5.87 -8.49
C THR A 41 -16.31 5.74 -10.01
N ASP A 42 -15.23 5.15 -10.56
CA ASP A 42 -15.10 4.77 -11.96
C ASP A 42 -14.20 3.54 -12.06
N GLY A 43 -14.52 2.58 -12.93
CA GLY A 43 -13.73 1.37 -13.15
C GLY A 43 -13.69 0.41 -11.96
N LYS A 44 -12.57 -0.29 -11.81
CA LYS A 44 -12.34 -1.34 -10.80
C LYS A 44 -10.84 -1.48 -10.48
N PRO A 45 -10.47 -2.22 -9.40
CA PRO A 45 -9.06 -2.54 -9.15
C PRO A 45 -8.45 -3.38 -10.29
N TYR A 46 -7.14 -3.36 -10.39
CA TYR A 46 -6.44 -4.33 -11.23
C TYR A 46 -6.53 -5.73 -10.61
N ASP A 47 -6.54 -6.74 -11.46
CA ASP A 47 -6.68 -8.13 -11.11
C ASP A 47 -5.32 -8.87 -11.06
N GLU A 48 -5.34 -10.12 -10.57
CA GLU A 48 -4.17 -10.99 -10.46
C GLU A 48 -3.44 -11.15 -11.81
N ALA A 49 -4.17 -11.27 -12.92
CA ALA A 49 -3.57 -11.42 -14.24
C ALA A 49 -2.80 -10.16 -14.67
N THR A 50 -3.35 -8.99 -14.37
CA THR A 50 -2.71 -7.69 -14.61
C THR A 50 -1.50 -7.50 -13.72
N PHE A 51 -1.63 -7.85 -12.44
CA PHE A 51 -0.55 -7.80 -11.45
C PHE A 51 0.60 -8.73 -11.83
N THR A 52 0.32 -10.00 -12.09
CA THR A 52 1.33 -11.01 -12.45
C THR A 52 2.07 -10.66 -13.75
N ALA A 53 1.35 -10.06 -14.71
CA ALA A 53 1.95 -9.62 -15.97
C ALA A 53 2.78 -8.32 -15.83
N GLY A 54 2.86 -7.69 -14.67
CA GLY A 54 3.59 -6.45 -14.45
C GLY A 54 3.11 -5.30 -15.33
N ARG A 55 1.80 -5.23 -15.61
CA ARG A 55 1.26 -4.20 -16.52
C ARG A 55 1.30 -2.83 -15.88
N PRO A 56 1.73 -1.77 -16.61
CA PRO A 56 1.74 -0.40 -16.12
C PRO A 56 0.33 0.17 -16.07
N VAL A 57 -0.42 -0.19 -15.04
CA VAL A 57 -1.77 0.32 -14.75
C VAL A 57 -1.80 1.01 -13.40
N ALA A 58 -2.78 1.88 -13.20
CA ALA A 58 -2.95 2.60 -11.95
C ALA A 58 -4.42 2.71 -11.54
N VAL A 59 -4.66 2.65 -10.24
CA VAL A 59 -5.84 3.19 -9.58
C VAL A 59 -5.46 4.56 -9.04
N ILE A 60 -6.30 5.57 -9.24
CA ILE A 60 -6.03 6.94 -8.84
C ILE A 60 -7.19 7.51 -8.01
N THR A 61 -6.92 8.53 -7.19
CA THR A 61 -7.98 9.26 -6.48
C THR A 61 -8.78 10.16 -7.41
N GLU A 62 -9.99 10.55 -6.97
CA GLU A 62 -10.80 11.56 -7.69
C GLU A 62 -10.05 12.90 -7.83
N SER A 63 -9.31 13.34 -6.82
CA SER A 63 -8.53 14.57 -6.87
C SER A 63 -7.44 14.52 -7.95
N ILE A 64 -6.69 13.43 -8.05
CA ILE A 64 -5.69 13.22 -9.11
C ILE A 64 -6.35 13.13 -10.48
N SER A 65 -7.48 12.41 -10.59
CA SER A 65 -8.24 12.31 -11.84
C SER A 65 -8.72 13.69 -12.34
N ARG A 66 -9.26 14.54 -11.45
CA ARG A 66 -9.65 15.91 -11.79
C ARG A 66 -8.44 16.79 -12.15
N ALA A 67 -7.34 16.66 -11.42
CA ALA A 67 -6.15 17.46 -11.69
C ALA A 67 -5.51 17.15 -13.04
N LEU A 68 -5.46 15.86 -13.43
CA LEU A 68 -4.88 15.43 -14.70
C LEU A 68 -5.86 15.59 -15.87
N PHE A 69 -7.12 15.21 -15.71
CA PHE A 69 -8.06 15.03 -16.82
C PHE A 69 -9.28 15.95 -16.77
N GLY A 70 -9.42 16.75 -15.72
CA GLY A 70 -10.60 17.63 -15.52
C GLY A 70 -11.90 16.87 -15.19
N SER A 71 -11.85 15.56 -14.96
CA SER A 71 -13.01 14.69 -14.75
C SER A 71 -12.65 13.53 -13.84
N ILE A 72 -13.63 12.95 -13.15
CA ILE A 72 -13.48 11.68 -12.43
C ILE A 72 -13.64 10.45 -13.35
N GLN A 73 -14.18 10.63 -14.55
CA GLN A 73 -14.31 9.58 -15.57
C GLN A 73 -13.02 9.53 -16.39
N SER A 74 -12.06 8.77 -15.91
CA SER A 74 -10.72 8.72 -16.51
C SER A 74 -10.23 7.30 -16.81
N VAL A 75 -11.03 6.28 -16.55
CA VAL A 75 -10.68 4.90 -16.91
C VAL A 75 -10.34 4.77 -18.39
N GLY A 76 -9.25 4.07 -18.67
CA GLY A 76 -8.71 3.90 -20.03
C GLY A 76 -7.77 5.01 -20.51
N LYS A 77 -7.75 6.19 -19.84
CA LYS A 77 -6.82 7.27 -20.17
C LYS A 77 -5.41 6.96 -19.66
N GLU A 78 -4.42 7.56 -20.31
CA GLU A 78 -3.01 7.39 -19.95
C GLU A 78 -2.44 8.68 -19.38
N PHE A 79 -1.52 8.53 -18.44
CA PHE A 79 -0.73 9.60 -17.85
C PHE A 79 0.71 9.14 -17.66
N LEU A 80 1.62 10.07 -17.39
CA LEU A 80 3.01 9.77 -17.09
C LEU A 80 3.21 9.75 -15.59
N LEU A 81 3.74 8.65 -15.06
CA LEU A 81 4.24 8.51 -13.72
C LEU A 81 5.77 8.44 -13.78
N SER A 82 6.45 9.47 -13.27
CA SER A 82 7.92 9.58 -13.38
C SER A 82 8.43 9.33 -14.81
N HIS A 83 7.74 9.93 -15.80
CA HIS A 83 8.00 9.81 -17.25
C HIS A 83 7.61 8.45 -17.90
N ALA A 84 7.18 7.45 -17.14
CA ALA A 84 6.68 6.19 -17.67
C ALA A 84 5.16 6.25 -17.89
N PRO A 85 4.62 5.73 -19.01
CA PRO A 85 3.18 5.73 -19.26
C PRO A 85 2.47 4.69 -18.40
N TYR A 86 1.40 5.13 -17.71
CA TYR A 86 0.48 4.27 -16.97
C TYR A 86 -0.94 4.51 -17.42
N ARG A 87 -1.75 3.44 -17.47
CA ARG A 87 -3.17 3.51 -17.82
C ARG A 87 -4.04 3.46 -16.58
N VAL A 88 -5.00 4.37 -16.46
CA VAL A 88 -6.00 4.35 -15.39
C VAL A 88 -6.95 3.18 -15.59
N VAL A 89 -7.10 2.33 -14.57
CA VAL A 89 -8.06 1.21 -14.55
C VAL A 89 -9.18 1.43 -13.54
N GLY A 90 -8.95 2.29 -12.55
CA GLY A 90 -9.97 2.63 -11.56
C GLY A 90 -9.75 4.02 -10.96
N VAL A 91 -10.84 4.63 -10.53
CA VAL A 91 -10.86 5.88 -9.78
C VAL A 91 -11.58 5.62 -8.46
N VAL A 92 -10.97 6.04 -7.36
CA VAL A 92 -11.50 5.89 -6.01
C VAL A 92 -11.71 7.25 -5.36
N LYS A 93 -12.58 7.32 -4.36
CA LYS A 93 -12.67 8.49 -3.49
C LYS A 93 -11.33 8.78 -2.83
N ASP A 94 -11.10 10.06 -2.52
CA ASP A 94 -9.88 10.45 -1.81
C ASP A 94 -9.80 9.76 -0.45
N VAL A 95 -8.62 9.23 -0.13
CA VAL A 95 -8.33 8.53 1.12
C VAL A 95 -7.70 9.49 2.11
N SER A 96 -8.16 9.44 3.35
CA SER A 96 -7.60 10.26 4.42
C SER A 96 -6.15 9.86 4.74
N THR A 97 -5.28 10.82 4.96
CA THR A 97 -3.91 10.60 5.45
C THR A 97 -3.87 9.92 6.83
N LEU A 98 -4.97 9.94 7.57
CA LEU A 98 -5.10 9.22 8.84
C LEU A 98 -5.22 7.71 8.64
N ALA A 99 -5.62 7.25 7.46
CA ALA A 99 -5.65 5.85 7.10
C ALA A 99 -4.29 5.40 6.54
N ASP A 100 -3.23 5.57 7.33
CA ASP A 100 -1.83 5.44 6.94
C ASP A 100 -1.54 4.19 6.08
N MET A 101 -2.05 3.02 6.48
CA MET A 101 -1.83 1.77 5.75
C MET A 101 -2.52 1.71 4.38
N ALA A 102 -3.66 2.38 4.23
CA ALA A 102 -4.42 2.44 2.99
C ALA A 102 -4.08 3.67 2.14
N TYR A 103 -3.52 4.72 2.77
CA TYR A 103 -3.30 6.01 2.14
C TYR A 103 -2.39 5.93 0.92
N GLY A 104 -2.79 6.67 -0.08
CA GLY A 104 -2.09 6.97 -1.32
C GLY A 104 -2.99 7.85 -2.18
N GLN A 105 -2.46 8.38 -3.26
CA GLN A 105 -3.20 9.11 -4.27
C GLN A 105 -3.18 8.37 -5.61
N VAL A 106 -2.16 7.54 -5.80
CA VAL A 106 -1.99 6.65 -6.95
C VAL A 106 -1.51 5.31 -6.43
N TRP A 107 -2.16 4.22 -6.83
CA TRP A 107 -1.74 2.85 -6.52
C TRP A 107 -1.39 2.12 -7.80
N ILE A 108 -0.24 1.47 -7.81
CA ILE A 108 0.27 0.70 -8.97
C ILE A 108 0.71 -0.69 -8.53
N PRO A 109 0.69 -1.70 -9.42
CA PRO A 109 1.27 -3.00 -9.13
C PRO A 109 2.78 -2.89 -8.86
N PHE A 110 3.28 -3.43 -7.74
CA PHE A 110 4.72 -3.44 -7.50
C PHE A 110 5.50 -4.32 -8.50
N THR A 111 4.82 -5.20 -9.22
CA THR A 111 5.38 -5.98 -10.33
C THR A 111 5.60 -5.14 -11.59
N SER A 112 4.99 -3.96 -11.70
CA SER A 112 5.26 -3.00 -12.79
C SER A 112 6.54 -2.18 -12.58
N THR A 113 7.17 -2.34 -11.42
CA THR A 113 8.42 -1.70 -11.01
C THR A 113 9.44 -2.76 -10.60
N ASN A 114 10.61 -2.35 -10.13
CA ASN A 114 11.62 -3.25 -9.57
C ASN A 114 11.61 -3.28 -8.04
N LEU A 115 10.55 -2.78 -7.38
CA LEU A 115 10.52 -2.63 -5.93
C LEU A 115 10.70 -3.96 -5.19
N SER A 116 10.18 -5.05 -5.72
CA SER A 116 10.32 -6.38 -5.12
C SER A 116 11.77 -6.86 -4.99
N ASN A 117 12.69 -6.23 -5.75
CA ASN A 117 14.13 -6.54 -5.71
C ASN A 117 14.92 -5.53 -4.89
N ASP A 118 14.30 -4.44 -4.42
CA ASP A 118 14.95 -3.43 -3.62
C ASP A 118 15.00 -3.85 -2.15
N THR A 119 16.19 -4.01 -1.61
CA THR A 119 16.47 -4.28 -0.21
C THR A 119 17.32 -3.15 0.39
N TRP A 120 16.96 -2.69 1.59
CA TRP A 120 17.71 -1.60 2.27
C TRP A 120 18.99 -2.07 2.94
N SER A 121 19.10 -3.33 3.14
CA SER A 121 20.28 -3.98 3.71
C SER A 121 20.39 -5.36 3.12
N ASP A 122 21.56 -5.92 3.27
CA ASP A 122 22.01 -7.18 2.68
C ASP A 122 21.06 -8.38 2.86
N ASN A 123 19.75 -8.22 2.75
CA ASN A 123 18.80 -9.31 2.51
C ASN A 123 17.55 -9.38 3.38
N HIS A 124 17.40 -8.64 4.50
CA HIS A 124 16.34 -8.96 5.46
C HIS A 124 15.40 -7.79 5.80
N MET A 125 15.73 -6.59 5.34
CA MET A 125 14.86 -5.43 5.49
C MET A 125 14.47 -4.90 4.11
N GLY A 126 13.23 -5.14 3.73
CA GLY A 126 12.63 -4.62 2.50
C GLY A 126 11.61 -3.51 2.79
N MET A 127 11.09 -2.92 1.72
CA MET A 127 10.06 -1.89 1.77
C MET A 127 8.65 -2.47 1.80
N MET A 128 8.50 -3.79 1.93
CA MET A 128 7.21 -4.45 1.83
C MET A 128 6.59 -4.67 3.21
N SER A 129 5.30 -4.40 3.31
CA SER A 129 4.44 -4.74 4.45
C SER A 129 3.41 -5.78 4.05
N VAL A 130 2.98 -6.58 5.01
CA VAL A 130 1.93 -7.58 4.83
C VAL A 130 0.79 -7.26 5.78
N THR A 131 -0.43 -7.22 5.27
CA THR A 131 -1.65 -7.13 6.08
C THR A 131 -2.51 -8.36 5.84
N LEU A 132 -2.97 -8.96 6.93
CA LEU A 132 -3.91 -10.08 6.90
C LEU A 132 -5.28 -9.56 7.35
N LEU A 133 -6.28 -9.75 6.51
CA LEU A 133 -7.67 -9.61 6.90
C LEU A 133 -8.12 -10.92 7.53
N ALA A 134 -8.38 -10.91 8.82
CA ALA A 134 -8.97 -12.04 9.51
C ALA A 134 -10.46 -12.16 9.14
N HIS A 135 -11.01 -13.36 9.17
CA HIS A 135 -12.44 -13.57 8.95
C HIS A 135 -13.22 -13.06 10.16
N ASP A 136 -12.74 -13.40 11.36
CA ASP A 136 -13.30 -12.97 12.64
C ASP A 136 -12.21 -12.51 13.60
N ARG A 137 -12.59 -11.75 14.64
CA ARG A 137 -11.67 -11.30 15.69
C ARG A 137 -11.09 -12.48 16.48
N GLU A 138 -11.85 -13.57 16.59
CA GLU A 138 -11.43 -14.79 17.28
C GLU A 138 -10.24 -15.48 16.60
N ASP A 139 -10.03 -15.25 15.29
CA ASP A 139 -8.92 -15.79 14.52
C ASP A 139 -7.57 -15.11 14.84
N PHE A 140 -7.57 -13.96 15.51
CA PHE A 140 -6.35 -13.17 15.75
C PHE A 140 -5.28 -13.93 16.53
N ASP A 141 -5.66 -14.73 17.50
CA ASP A 141 -4.69 -15.46 18.32
C ASP A 141 -4.04 -16.59 17.52
N GLU A 142 -4.82 -17.29 16.68
CA GLU A 142 -4.30 -18.33 15.79
C GLU A 142 -3.37 -17.73 14.73
N ILE A 143 -3.78 -16.61 14.09
CA ILE A 143 -2.96 -15.89 13.10
C ILE A 143 -1.64 -15.44 13.71
N ARG A 144 -1.65 -14.90 14.94
CA ARG A 144 -0.42 -14.50 15.63
C ARG A 144 0.47 -15.68 15.96
N ALA A 145 -0.12 -16.78 16.43
CA ALA A 145 0.64 -18.00 16.76
C ALA A 145 1.32 -18.55 15.51
N GLU A 146 0.62 -18.60 14.38
CA GLU A 146 1.17 -19.08 13.12
C GLU A 146 2.27 -18.13 12.58
N ALA A 147 2.04 -16.81 12.61
CA ALA A 147 3.03 -15.83 12.21
C ALA A 147 4.32 -15.95 13.05
N LYS A 148 4.16 -16.10 14.37
CA LYS A 148 5.28 -16.31 15.29
C LYS A 148 6.02 -17.62 15.01
N ARG A 149 5.29 -18.70 14.72
CA ARG A 149 5.88 -19.98 14.37
C ARG A 149 6.74 -19.86 13.11
N ARG A 150 6.20 -19.27 12.04
CA ARG A 150 6.93 -19.06 10.77
C ARG A 150 8.14 -18.14 10.96
N MET A 151 8.02 -17.11 11.74
CA MET A 151 9.13 -16.23 12.04
C MET A 151 10.24 -16.95 12.81
N ASN A 152 9.90 -17.80 13.79
CA ASN A 152 10.88 -18.60 14.51
C ASN A 152 11.59 -19.62 13.60
N GLU A 153 10.85 -20.25 12.67
CA GLU A 153 11.44 -21.13 11.67
C GLU A 153 12.42 -20.37 10.76
N TYR A 154 12.05 -19.18 10.33
CA TYR A 154 12.92 -18.34 9.51
C TYR A 154 14.14 -17.85 10.30
N ASN A 155 13.95 -17.44 11.56
CA ASN A 155 15.04 -17.07 12.45
C ASN A 155 16.06 -18.20 12.67
N SER A 156 15.63 -19.46 12.65
CA SER A 156 16.56 -20.59 12.74
C SER A 156 17.48 -20.70 11.52
N ILE A 157 17.00 -20.28 10.35
CA ILE A 157 17.80 -20.19 9.13
C ILE A 157 18.76 -19.00 9.16
N LEU A 158 18.32 -17.89 9.77
CA LEU A 158 19.09 -16.64 9.86
C LEU A 158 20.15 -16.67 10.96
N ALA A 159 20.05 -17.59 11.94
CA ALA A 159 20.96 -17.66 13.08
C ALA A 159 22.43 -17.75 12.66
N ASP A 160 22.72 -18.54 11.61
CA ASP A 160 24.07 -18.69 11.06
C ASP A 160 24.61 -17.41 10.39
N GLN A 161 23.71 -16.46 10.07
CA GLN A 161 24.03 -15.18 9.45
C GLN A 161 24.12 -14.04 10.48
N GLY A 162 23.86 -14.30 11.75
CA GLY A 162 23.90 -13.34 12.84
C GLY A 162 22.71 -12.38 12.91
N TYR A 163 21.60 -12.70 12.26
CA TYR A 163 20.37 -11.89 12.26
C TYR A 163 19.25 -12.56 13.05
N THR A 164 18.40 -11.72 13.64
CA THR A 164 17.15 -12.15 14.30
C THR A 164 16.05 -11.16 13.97
N LEU A 165 14.95 -11.66 13.39
CA LEU A 165 13.74 -10.87 13.18
C LEU A 165 12.96 -10.75 14.48
N ILE A 166 12.50 -9.55 14.78
CA ILE A 166 11.68 -9.24 15.97
C ILE A 166 10.22 -9.24 15.55
N ASP A 167 9.39 -9.96 16.31
CA ASP A 167 7.95 -9.93 16.14
C ASP A 167 7.38 -8.55 16.43
N ARG A 168 6.79 -7.92 15.42
CA ARG A 168 6.07 -6.65 15.51
C ARG A 168 4.60 -6.80 15.13
N ASN A 169 4.07 -8.03 15.19
CA ASN A 169 2.67 -8.29 14.89
C ASN A 169 1.78 -7.48 15.83
N ARG A 170 0.96 -6.63 15.25
CA ARG A 170 -0.04 -5.85 15.98
C ARG A 170 -1.41 -6.20 15.43
N PRO A 171 -2.39 -6.53 16.29
CA PRO A 171 -3.77 -6.61 15.86
C PRO A 171 -4.19 -5.19 15.45
N TYR A 172 -4.78 -5.10 14.28
CA TYR A 172 -5.27 -3.84 13.73
C TYR A 172 -6.79 -3.93 13.67
N ASP A 173 -7.44 -3.66 14.77
CA ASP A 173 -8.88 -3.41 14.81
C ASP A 173 -9.15 -1.91 14.98
N GLN A 174 -10.39 -1.50 14.83
CA GLN A 174 -10.77 -0.09 14.91
C GLN A 174 -10.42 0.52 16.29
N GLU A 175 -10.54 -0.25 17.35
CA GLU A 175 -10.20 0.16 18.71
C GLU A 175 -8.69 0.31 18.88
N THR A 176 -7.91 -0.67 18.40
CA THR A 176 -6.44 -0.63 18.44
C THR A 176 -5.89 0.51 17.59
N GLN A 177 -6.49 0.78 16.44
CA GLN A 177 -6.12 1.92 15.60
C GLN A 177 -6.38 3.25 16.33
N SER A 178 -7.52 3.38 17.00
CA SER A 178 -7.87 4.57 17.78
C SER A 178 -6.89 4.79 18.94
N ILE A 179 -6.52 3.71 19.63
CA ILE A 179 -5.54 3.77 20.75
C ILE A 179 -4.15 4.12 20.22
N SER A 180 -3.71 3.53 19.11
CA SER A 180 -2.41 3.84 18.51
C SER A 180 -2.35 5.30 18.03
N PHE A 181 -3.43 5.81 17.47
CA PHE A 181 -3.54 7.20 17.07
C PHE A 181 -3.45 8.14 18.28
N ALA A 182 -4.20 7.87 19.34
CA ALA A 182 -4.15 8.65 20.59
C ALA A 182 -2.76 8.61 21.22
N ALA A 183 -2.09 7.46 21.24
CA ALA A 183 -0.75 7.32 21.77
C ALA A 183 0.30 8.11 20.96
N ASN A 184 0.13 8.22 19.65
CA ASN A 184 1.02 8.99 18.78
C ASN A 184 0.77 10.51 18.87
N LEU A 185 -0.41 10.92 19.31
CA LEU A 185 -0.75 12.33 19.57
C LEU A 185 -0.34 12.80 20.97
N GLU A 186 0.12 11.91 21.84
CA GLU A 186 0.68 12.27 23.13
C GLU A 186 2.18 12.59 23.01
N PRO A 187 2.65 13.75 23.35
CA PRO A 187 2.45 14.42 24.64
C PRO A 187 1.61 15.71 24.60
N ASP A 188 1.29 16.25 23.43
CA ASP A 188 0.78 17.61 23.34
C ASP A 188 -0.73 17.76 23.66
N LEU A 189 -1.53 16.71 23.51
CA LEU A 189 -2.96 16.75 23.84
C LEU A 189 -3.27 16.47 25.32
N LYS A 190 -2.34 15.89 26.07
CA LYS A 190 -2.48 15.74 27.54
C LYS A 190 -2.13 17.01 28.28
N ALA A 191 -1.51 17.99 27.61
CA ALA A 191 -1.11 19.27 28.17
C ALA A 191 -2.12 20.40 27.88
N ALA A 192 -3.20 20.15 27.17
CA ALA A 192 -4.32 21.04 26.91
C ALA A 192 -5.59 20.60 27.63
#